data_86c8d3c60d73b2d14542d06df6e2150b
#
_entry.id   86c8d3c60d73b2d14542d06df6e2150b
#
_cell.length_a   1.000
_cell.length_b   1.000
_cell.length_c   1.000
_cell.angle_alpha   90.00
_cell.angle_beta   90.00
_cell.angle_gamma   90.00
#
_symmetry.space_group_name_H-M   'P 1'
#
loop_
_entity.id
_entity.type
_entity.pdbx_description
1 polymer ?
#
loop_
_entity_poly.entity_id
_entity_poly.type
_entity_poly.pdbx_seq_one_letter_code
_entity_poly.pdbx_strand_id
1 'polypeptide(L)'
;MSVKTDTEVIIGGKVFTLSGYESEEYLQKVASYINNKLSEYNKVESFRRQPQDTLNVLMQLNLADDYFKAKKQISLLEEEIQSKEKELYNLKHELIASQIKLENMEKNIKSLQTEVNDSARKIVRLETELKKQQ
;
A
#
# COMPACT_ATOMS: atom_id res chain seq x y z
N MET A 1 17.80 -2.99 -26.07
CA MET A 1 17.54 -1.79 -26.89
C MET A 1 16.03 -1.71 -27.12
N SER A 2 15.40 -0.64 -26.66
CA SER A 2 13.98 -0.41 -26.99
C SER A 2 13.86 -0.08 -28.48
N VAL A 3 13.06 -0.85 -29.19
CA VAL A 3 12.80 -0.60 -30.61
C VAL A 3 11.75 0.48 -30.71
N LYS A 4 12.01 1.46 -31.56
CA LYS A 4 11.04 2.51 -31.85
C LYS A 4 9.90 1.91 -32.66
N THR A 5 8.66 2.08 -32.20
CA THR A 5 7.45 1.57 -32.85
C THR A 5 6.56 2.73 -33.32
N ASP A 6 5.87 2.53 -34.41
CA ASP A 6 4.86 3.44 -34.91
C ASP A 6 3.48 2.87 -34.55
N THR A 7 2.69 3.67 -33.86
CA THR A 7 1.34 3.28 -33.40
C THR A 7 0.32 4.27 -33.93
N GLU A 8 -0.73 3.77 -34.57
CA GLU A 8 -1.87 4.58 -34.94
C GLU A 8 -2.89 4.68 -33.80
N VAL A 9 -3.28 5.91 -33.48
CA VAL A 9 -4.28 6.21 -32.44
C VAL A 9 -5.35 7.13 -33.04
N ILE A 10 -6.58 7.02 -32.55
CA ILE A 10 -7.68 7.91 -32.91
C ILE A 10 -7.91 8.90 -31.76
N ILE A 11 -7.74 10.19 -32.02
CA ILE A 11 -7.98 11.27 -31.06
C ILE A 11 -8.91 12.30 -31.68
N GLY A 12 -10.05 12.56 -31.06
CA GLY A 12 -11.03 13.50 -31.56
C GLY A 12 -11.60 13.14 -32.95
N GLY A 13 -11.68 11.86 -33.26
CA GLY A 13 -12.14 11.35 -34.55
C GLY A 13 -11.10 11.41 -35.67
N LYS A 14 -9.86 11.80 -35.39
CA LYS A 14 -8.76 11.85 -36.38
C LYS A 14 -7.71 10.80 -36.03
N VAL A 15 -7.13 10.20 -37.08
CA VAL A 15 -6.04 9.22 -36.95
C VAL A 15 -4.70 9.96 -36.86
N PHE A 16 -3.90 9.59 -35.85
CA PHE A 16 -2.53 10.07 -35.69
C PHE A 16 -1.58 8.88 -35.58
N THR A 17 -0.46 8.97 -36.30
CA THR A 17 0.64 8.01 -36.14
C THR A 17 1.65 8.57 -35.14
N LEU A 18 1.82 7.89 -34.02
CA LEU A 18 2.76 8.26 -32.98
C LEU A 18 3.97 7.33 -33.06
N SER A 19 5.16 7.92 -33.13
CA SER A 19 6.42 7.17 -33.15
C SER A 19 7.16 7.37 -31.85
N GLY A 20 7.45 6.30 -31.14
CA GLY A 20 8.12 6.39 -29.84
C GLY A 20 8.61 5.05 -29.32
N TYR A 21 9.03 5.06 -28.08
CA TYR A 21 9.51 3.87 -27.36
C TYR A 21 8.45 3.29 -26.43
N GLU A 22 7.31 3.94 -26.34
CA GLU A 22 6.17 3.49 -25.53
C GLU A 22 5.43 2.34 -26.21
N SER A 23 4.79 1.49 -25.42
CA SER A 23 4.00 0.38 -25.96
C SER A 23 2.72 0.88 -26.63
N GLU A 24 2.25 0.13 -27.63
CA GLU A 24 0.97 0.40 -28.28
C GLU A 24 -0.19 0.47 -27.27
N GLU A 25 -0.23 -0.46 -26.30
CA GLU A 25 -1.23 -0.48 -25.25
C GLU A 25 -1.24 0.82 -24.43
N TYR A 26 -0.06 1.35 -24.10
CA TYR A 26 0.06 2.60 -23.38
C TYR A 26 -0.45 3.77 -24.20
N LEU A 27 -0.06 3.87 -25.46
CA LEU A 27 -0.50 4.93 -26.38
C LEU A 27 -2.02 4.90 -26.62
N GLN A 28 -2.61 3.70 -26.68
CA GLN A 28 -4.07 3.56 -26.76
C GLN A 28 -4.78 4.01 -25.48
N LYS A 29 -4.21 3.76 -24.28
CA LYS A 29 -4.72 4.28 -23.01
C LYS A 29 -4.68 5.81 -22.97
N VAL A 30 -3.58 6.42 -23.42
CA VAL A 30 -3.45 7.88 -23.52
C VAL A 30 -4.49 8.46 -24.44
N ALA A 31 -4.65 7.90 -25.64
CA ALA A 31 -5.66 8.34 -26.59
C ALA A 31 -7.09 8.21 -26.02
N SER A 32 -7.39 7.11 -25.35
CA SER A 32 -8.70 6.89 -24.70
C SER A 32 -8.96 7.93 -23.60
N TYR A 33 -7.97 8.25 -22.81
CA TYR A 33 -8.08 9.27 -21.76
C TYR A 33 -8.43 10.64 -22.38
N ILE A 34 -7.73 11.06 -23.44
CA ILE A 34 -7.99 12.31 -24.16
C ILE A 34 -9.39 12.29 -24.77
N ASN A 35 -9.80 11.19 -25.40
CA ASN A 35 -11.14 11.06 -25.99
C ASN A 35 -12.26 11.14 -24.95
N ASN A 36 -12.06 10.57 -23.76
CA ASN A 36 -13.01 10.67 -22.66
C ASN A 36 -13.16 12.13 -22.19
N LYS A 37 -12.07 12.87 -22.09
CA LYS A 37 -12.09 14.30 -21.76
C LYS A 37 -12.82 15.12 -22.84
N LEU A 38 -12.55 14.85 -24.11
CA LEU A 38 -13.28 15.48 -25.24
C LEU A 38 -14.78 15.19 -25.18
N SER A 39 -15.15 13.96 -24.85
CA SER A 39 -16.54 13.56 -24.69
C SER A 39 -17.24 14.30 -23.54
N GLU A 40 -16.55 14.48 -22.43
CA GLU A 40 -17.06 15.26 -21.28
C GLU A 40 -17.34 16.72 -21.67
N TYR A 41 -16.43 17.36 -22.39
CA TYR A 41 -16.64 18.72 -22.90
C TYR A 41 -17.80 18.83 -23.87
N ASN A 42 -17.96 17.85 -24.75
CA ASN A 42 -19.06 17.83 -25.70
C ASN A 42 -20.45 17.70 -25.07
N LYS A 43 -20.53 17.22 -23.82
CA LYS A 43 -21.78 17.18 -23.04
C LYS A 43 -22.19 18.54 -22.50
N VAL A 44 -21.26 19.48 -22.38
CA VAL A 44 -21.52 20.82 -21.82
C VAL A 44 -21.76 21.80 -22.98
N GLU A 45 -22.98 22.30 -23.08
CA GLU A 45 -23.40 23.14 -24.20
C GLU A 45 -22.57 24.44 -24.33
N SER A 46 -22.15 25.03 -23.19
CA SER A 46 -21.30 26.21 -23.18
C SER A 46 -19.92 25.96 -23.79
N PHE A 47 -19.37 24.77 -23.66
CA PHE A 47 -18.11 24.38 -24.30
C PHE A 47 -18.29 24.10 -25.81
N ARG A 48 -19.36 23.45 -26.18
CA ARG A 48 -19.64 23.14 -27.62
C ARG A 48 -19.70 24.37 -28.49
N ARG A 49 -20.06 25.51 -27.93
CA ARG A 49 -20.18 26.79 -28.68
C ARG A 49 -18.86 27.56 -28.77
N GLN A 50 -17.81 27.11 -28.09
CA GLN A 50 -16.51 27.77 -28.11
C GLN A 50 -15.75 27.51 -29.42
N PRO A 51 -14.93 28.48 -29.87
CA PRO A 51 -13.99 28.26 -30.94
C PRO A 51 -13.05 27.07 -30.66
N GLN A 52 -12.62 26.36 -31.69
CA GLN A 52 -11.78 25.18 -31.57
C GLN A 52 -10.46 25.48 -30.83
N ASP A 53 -9.87 26.65 -31.08
CA ASP A 53 -8.62 27.06 -30.38
C ASP A 53 -8.83 27.21 -28.87
N THR A 54 -9.98 27.78 -28.47
CA THR A 54 -10.36 27.88 -27.04
C THR A 54 -10.56 26.52 -26.43
N LEU A 55 -11.23 25.60 -27.13
CA LEU A 55 -11.40 24.21 -26.66
C LEU A 55 -10.06 23.49 -26.48
N ASN A 56 -9.13 23.70 -27.41
CA ASN A 56 -7.79 23.13 -27.32
C ASN A 56 -7.02 23.63 -26.09
N VAL A 57 -7.08 24.94 -25.82
CA VAL A 57 -6.45 25.51 -24.62
C VAL A 57 -7.10 24.99 -23.34
N LEU A 58 -8.42 24.92 -23.28
CA LEU A 58 -9.16 24.37 -22.13
C LEU A 58 -8.79 22.89 -21.90
N MET A 59 -8.64 22.11 -22.96
CA MET A 59 -8.18 20.73 -22.88
C MET A 59 -6.77 20.64 -22.27
N GLN A 60 -5.84 21.45 -22.77
CA GLN A 60 -4.48 21.49 -22.26
C GLN A 60 -4.42 21.88 -20.77
N LEU A 61 -5.22 22.87 -20.36
CA LEU A 61 -5.34 23.27 -18.95
C LEU A 61 -5.87 22.15 -18.07
N ASN A 62 -6.90 21.43 -18.54
CA ASN A 62 -7.45 20.30 -17.80
C ASN A 62 -6.47 19.13 -17.65
N LEU A 63 -5.75 18.80 -18.72
CA LEU A 63 -4.72 17.75 -18.67
C LEU A 63 -3.59 18.14 -17.70
N ALA A 64 -3.18 19.41 -17.71
CA ALA A 64 -2.19 19.92 -16.77
C ALA A 64 -2.69 19.89 -15.32
N ASP A 65 -3.96 20.26 -15.09
CA ASP A 65 -4.59 20.20 -13.77
C ASP A 65 -4.66 18.77 -13.24
N ASP A 66 -5.09 17.81 -14.07
CA ASP A 66 -5.12 16.41 -13.71
C ASP A 66 -3.71 15.87 -13.37
N TYR A 67 -2.69 16.27 -14.14
CA TYR A 67 -1.31 15.92 -13.85
C TYR A 67 -0.84 16.44 -12.49
N PHE A 68 -1.07 17.71 -12.18
CA PHE A 68 -0.65 18.30 -10.91
C PHE A 68 -1.44 17.74 -9.71
N LYS A 69 -2.72 17.44 -9.89
CA LYS A 69 -3.53 16.75 -8.87
C LYS A 69 -3.02 15.34 -8.60
N ALA A 70 -2.72 14.58 -9.66
CA ALA A 70 -2.14 13.25 -9.53
C ALA A 70 -0.76 13.31 -8.84
N LYS A 71 0.09 14.25 -9.21
CA LYS A 71 1.41 14.45 -8.59
C LYS A 71 1.29 14.79 -7.09
N LYS A 72 0.34 15.65 -6.72
CA LYS A 72 0.05 15.96 -5.32
C LYS A 72 -0.43 14.73 -4.56
N GLN A 73 -1.30 13.92 -5.16
CA GLN A 73 -1.78 12.68 -4.55
C GLN A 73 -0.66 11.67 -4.34
N ILE A 74 0.26 11.55 -5.30
CA ILE A 74 1.45 10.69 -5.15
C ILE A 74 2.27 11.14 -3.94
N SER A 75 2.55 12.44 -3.80
CA SER A 75 3.31 12.98 -2.65
C SER A 75 2.64 12.65 -1.31
N LEU A 76 1.32 12.79 -1.23
CA LEU A 76 0.57 12.42 -0.01
C LEU A 76 0.63 10.93 0.30
N LEU A 77 0.55 10.08 -0.73
CA LEU A 77 0.68 8.63 -0.56
C LEU A 77 2.09 8.22 -0.15
N GLU A 78 3.12 8.89 -0.67
CA GLU A 78 4.51 8.66 -0.26
C GLU A 78 4.73 8.99 1.23
N GLU A 79 4.16 10.11 1.70
CA GLU A 79 4.19 10.47 3.12
C GLU A 79 3.46 9.42 3.99
N GLU A 80 2.30 8.94 3.54
CA GLU A 80 1.55 7.89 4.23
C GLU A 80 2.34 6.57 4.29
N ILE A 81 2.97 6.17 3.19
CA ILE A 81 3.85 4.99 3.14
C ILE A 81 4.97 5.11 4.16
N GLN A 82 5.68 6.24 4.21
CA GLN A 82 6.75 6.45 5.19
C GLN A 82 6.23 6.35 6.63
N SER A 83 5.06 6.91 6.91
CA SER A 83 4.42 6.82 8.22
C SER A 83 4.09 5.36 8.58
N LYS A 84 3.54 4.60 7.63
CA LYS A 84 3.22 3.19 7.82
C LYS A 84 4.45 2.29 7.99
N GLU A 85 5.52 2.58 7.28
CA GLU A 85 6.80 1.87 7.45
C GLU A 85 7.36 2.07 8.86
N LYS A 86 7.29 3.29 9.39
CA LYS A 86 7.72 3.60 10.76
C LYS A 86 6.85 2.88 11.80
N GLU A 87 5.53 2.86 11.59
CA GLU A 87 4.60 2.13 12.45
C GLU A 87 4.90 0.62 12.45
N LEU A 88 5.11 0.02 11.28
CA LEU A 88 5.51 -1.37 11.14
C LEU A 88 6.84 -1.68 11.84
N TYR A 89 7.80 -0.81 11.72
CA TYR A 89 9.08 -0.95 12.42
C TYR A 89 8.89 -1.01 13.94
N ASN A 90 8.12 -0.08 14.50
CA ASN A 90 7.82 -0.04 15.93
C ASN A 90 7.07 -1.31 16.39
N LEU A 91 6.03 -1.72 15.65
CA LEU A 91 5.26 -2.93 15.96
C LEU A 91 6.11 -4.20 15.92
N LYS A 92 7.06 -4.30 14.99
CA LYS A 92 8.01 -5.43 14.95
C LYS A 92 8.87 -5.47 16.22
N HIS A 93 9.35 -4.32 16.69
CA HIS A 93 10.12 -4.24 17.93
C HIS A 93 9.29 -4.61 19.16
N GLU A 94 8.06 -4.14 19.23
CA GLU A 94 7.13 -4.50 20.31
C GLU A 94 6.82 -6.01 20.30
N LEU A 95 6.64 -6.58 19.12
CA LEU A 95 6.41 -8.02 18.97
C LEU A 95 7.59 -8.84 19.48
N ILE A 96 8.82 -8.46 19.12
CA ILE A 96 10.03 -9.14 19.58
C ILE A 96 10.15 -9.04 21.11
N ALA A 97 9.93 -7.84 21.67
CA ALA A 97 9.96 -7.64 23.11
C ALA A 97 8.90 -8.51 23.83
N SER A 98 7.70 -8.61 23.29
CA SER A 98 6.62 -9.45 23.82
C SER A 98 6.95 -10.94 23.75
N GLN A 99 7.59 -11.39 22.66
CA GLN A 99 8.04 -12.77 22.51
C GLN A 99 9.10 -13.14 23.54
N ILE A 100 10.07 -12.25 23.75
CA ILE A 100 11.12 -12.46 24.78
C ILE A 100 10.49 -12.54 26.17
N LYS A 101 9.53 -11.64 26.46
CA LYS A 101 8.79 -11.65 27.72
C LYS A 101 8.03 -12.95 27.94
N LEU A 102 7.35 -13.45 26.89
CA LEU A 102 6.63 -14.74 26.92
C LEU A 102 7.59 -15.91 27.22
N GLU A 103 8.71 -15.98 26.54
CA GLU A 103 9.72 -17.04 26.77
C GLU A 103 10.23 -17.03 28.22
N ASN A 104 10.49 -15.83 28.76
CA ASN A 104 10.93 -15.69 30.15
C ASN A 104 9.84 -16.13 31.14
N MET A 105 8.58 -15.76 30.87
CA MET A 105 7.45 -16.19 31.69
C MET A 105 7.24 -17.71 31.64
N GLU A 106 7.38 -18.34 30.48
CA GLU A 106 7.30 -19.80 30.33
C GLU A 106 8.40 -20.52 31.12
N LYS A 107 9.63 -19.98 31.07
CA LYS A 107 10.75 -20.51 31.90
C LYS A 107 10.45 -20.39 33.40
N ASN A 108 9.92 -19.26 33.84
CA ASN A 108 9.53 -19.05 35.21
C ASN A 108 8.43 -20.00 35.66
N ILE A 109 7.41 -20.23 34.83
CA ILE A 109 6.34 -21.18 35.10
C ILE A 109 6.89 -22.60 35.26
N LYS A 110 7.79 -23.04 34.39
CA LYS A 110 8.43 -24.36 34.48
C LYS A 110 9.24 -24.47 35.78
N SER A 111 10.00 -23.45 36.14
CA SER A 111 10.76 -23.41 37.39
C SER A 111 9.85 -23.52 38.63
N LEU A 112 8.78 -22.72 38.65
CA LEU A 112 7.81 -22.76 39.75
C LEU A 112 7.06 -24.11 39.83
N GLN A 113 6.72 -24.72 38.73
CA GLN A 113 6.12 -26.06 38.68
C GLN A 113 7.05 -27.10 39.29
N THR A 114 8.35 -27.03 38.98
CA THR A 114 9.37 -27.90 39.53
C THR A 114 9.47 -27.72 41.06
N GLU A 115 9.53 -26.47 41.54
CA GLU A 115 9.56 -26.17 42.97
C GLU A 115 8.31 -26.67 43.70
N VAL A 116 7.12 -26.51 43.11
CA VAL A 116 5.86 -27.00 43.67
C VAL A 116 5.89 -28.52 43.77
N ASN A 117 6.34 -29.21 42.73
CA ASN A 117 6.43 -30.68 42.72
C ASN A 117 7.42 -31.20 43.76
N ASP A 118 8.57 -30.55 43.87
CA ASP A 118 9.59 -30.91 44.85
C ASP A 118 9.10 -30.66 46.26
N SER A 119 8.41 -29.55 46.52
CA SER A 119 7.81 -29.25 47.81
C SER A 119 6.72 -30.26 48.19
N ALA A 120 5.86 -30.66 47.20
CA ALA A 120 4.84 -31.68 47.42
C ALA A 120 5.45 -33.03 47.79
N ARG A 121 6.51 -33.47 47.13
CA ARG A 121 7.25 -34.70 47.45
C ARG A 121 7.86 -34.63 48.85
N LYS A 122 8.40 -33.48 49.19
CA LYS A 122 9.00 -33.26 50.53
C LYS A 122 7.95 -33.32 51.63
N ILE A 123 6.78 -32.75 51.40
CA ILE A 123 5.64 -32.84 52.35
C ILE A 123 5.23 -34.28 52.55
N VAL A 124 4.99 -35.04 51.49
CA VAL A 124 4.61 -36.46 51.57
C VAL A 124 5.65 -37.28 52.31
N ARG A 125 6.93 -37.02 52.07
CA ARG A 125 8.03 -37.69 52.79
C ARG A 125 8.00 -37.37 54.28
N LEU A 126 7.87 -36.12 54.65
CA LEU A 126 7.83 -35.68 56.07
C LEU A 126 6.56 -36.25 56.77
N GLU A 127 5.40 -36.28 56.14
CA GLU A 127 4.21 -36.87 56.69
C GLU A 127 4.37 -38.38 56.93
N THR A 128 5.05 -39.06 56.00
CA THR A 128 5.33 -40.51 56.13
C THR A 128 6.31 -40.78 57.30
N GLU A 129 7.33 -39.97 57.43
CA GLU A 129 8.27 -40.06 58.54
C GLU A 129 7.58 -39.81 59.89
N LEU A 130 6.71 -38.80 59.95
CA LEU A 130 5.95 -38.47 61.17
C LEU A 130 5.04 -39.63 61.61
N LYS A 131 4.35 -40.28 60.67
CA LYS A 131 3.50 -41.44 60.90
C LYS A 131 4.28 -42.67 61.43
N LYS A 132 5.54 -42.83 61.05
CA LYS A 132 6.40 -43.89 61.53
C LYS A 132 6.93 -43.67 62.97
N GLN A 133 6.87 -42.45 63.46
CA GLN A 133 7.31 -42.12 64.82
C GLN A 133 6.19 -42.18 65.85
N GLN A 134 4.96 -42.35 65.37
CA GLN A 134 3.79 -42.61 66.24
C GLN A 134 3.54 -44.12 66.36
#